data_b1225379d39d8e3dfd2004900fdfaaea
#
_entry.id   b1225379d39d8e3dfd2004900fdfaaea
#
_cell.length_a   1.000
_cell.length_b   1.000
_cell.length_c   1.000
_cell.angle_alpha   90.00
_cell.angle_beta   90.00
_cell.angle_gamma   90.00
#
_symmetry.space_group_name_H-M   'P 1'
#
loop_
_entity.id
_entity.type
_entity.pdbx_description
1 polymer ?
#
loop_
_entity_poly.entity_id
_entity_poly.type
_entity_poly.pdbx_seq_one_letter_code
_entity_poly.pdbx_strand_id
1 'polypeptide(L)'
;RWSSIAVALVLVGLSVWGYGYMRQGFFPDMVYDQLYMEYKLPEGTNSTRVKADLEEIRRYLKSRPEIRSVAASIGGTPARYNLVRSIATPSLSYGELIIDFESPEALERNIDDIQQTLSDRYPDAYVKLKRYNLMFKKYPIEVQFTGPDPAVLHRLADSARCIMERTPEVCLITTDWEPRIPVLNIDYDQSAARRMGLSRQDIAVSMLSAAGGIPVGAFYEGTHKNTIYLKCTEADGKPVDNLENVPVFPMMPNLAGLFDEELLLKLKSGAIDRSELLESVLHTVPLKQVSRGVQVEWEDPVVPR
;
A
#
# COMPACT_ATOMS: atom_id res chain seq x y z
N ARG A 1 51.32 40.04 29.39
CA ARG A 1 50.79 40.13 27.99
C ARG A 1 50.98 38.83 27.23
N TRP A 2 52.19 38.24 27.20
CA TRP A 2 52.46 37.01 26.49
C TRP A 2 51.76 35.79 27.10
N SER A 3 51.61 35.75 28.43
CA SER A 3 50.87 34.67 29.13
C SER A 3 49.39 34.67 28.76
N SER A 4 48.75 35.81 28.59
CA SER A 4 47.33 35.89 28.18
C SER A 4 47.13 35.36 26.77
N ILE A 5 48.08 35.66 25.85
CA ILE A 5 48.07 35.15 24.48
C ILE A 5 48.26 33.61 24.46
N ALA A 6 49.20 33.13 25.25
CA ALA A 6 49.42 31.66 25.36
C ALA A 6 48.20 30.93 25.88
N VAL A 7 47.53 31.45 26.93
CA VAL A 7 46.29 30.86 27.44
C VAL A 7 45.18 30.88 26.40
N ALA A 8 45.03 31.98 25.65
CA ALA A 8 44.03 32.08 24.59
C ALA A 8 44.28 31.03 23.48
N LEU A 9 45.52 30.87 23.05
CA LEU A 9 45.89 29.86 22.05
C LEU A 9 45.65 28.42 22.53
N VAL A 10 45.94 28.14 23.80
CA VAL A 10 45.62 26.83 24.39
C VAL A 10 44.12 26.59 24.43
N LEU A 11 43.32 27.55 24.81
CA LEU A 11 41.85 27.43 24.83
C LEU A 11 41.29 27.21 23.42
N VAL A 12 41.79 27.96 22.41
CA VAL A 12 41.39 27.73 21.01
C VAL A 12 41.80 26.34 20.55
N GLY A 13 43.02 25.90 20.85
CA GLY A 13 43.48 24.55 20.51
C GLY A 13 42.60 23.44 21.14
N LEU A 14 42.26 23.60 22.43
CA LEU A 14 41.33 22.68 23.11
C LEU A 14 39.94 22.71 22.52
N SER A 15 39.43 23.86 22.13
CA SER A 15 38.12 24.00 21.47
C SER A 15 38.07 23.32 20.11
N VAL A 16 39.11 23.50 19.28
CA VAL A 16 39.23 22.82 17.98
C VAL A 16 39.37 21.34 18.14
N TRP A 17 40.15 20.89 19.12
CA TRP A 17 40.27 19.47 19.42
C TRP A 17 38.94 18.86 19.92
N GLY A 18 38.25 19.55 20.86
CA GLY A 18 36.96 19.13 21.37
C GLY A 18 35.84 19.12 20.31
N TYR A 19 35.91 19.99 19.31
CA TYR A 19 34.97 20.04 18.20
C TYR A 19 34.90 18.73 17.41
N GLY A 20 36.04 18.04 17.26
CA GLY A 20 36.11 16.74 16.59
C GLY A 20 35.30 15.62 17.28
N TYR A 21 35.01 15.75 18.57
CA TYR A 21 34.20 14.79 19.34
C TYR A 21 32.69 15.12 19.32
N MET A 22 32.32 16.30 18.82
CA MET A 22 30.90 16.66 18.73
C MET A 22 30.27 15.99 17.52
N ARG A 23 29.10 15.36 17.73
CA ARG A 23 28.28 14.84 16.62
C ARG A 23 27.88 16.00 15.71
N GLN A 24 28.37 15.96 14.49
CA GLN A 24 28.04 16.99 13.49
C GLN A 24 26.81 16.54 12.71
N GLY A 25 25.74 17.33 12.80
CA GLY A 25 24.52 17.10 12.04
C GLY A 25 23.74 18.41 11.96
N PHE A 26 23.21 18.71 10.77
CA PHE A 26 22.40 19.93 10.59
C PHE A 26 21.12 19.85 11.43
N PHE A 27 20.50 18.67 11.47
CA PHE A 27 19.41 18.33 12.39
C PHE A 27 19.66 16.91 12.93
N PRO A 28 20.07 16.75 14.18
CA PRO A 28 20.20 15.44 14.79
C PRO A 28 18.81 14.81 15.00
N ASP A 29 18.78 13.49 15.14
CA ASP A 29 17.58 12.78 15.53
C ASP A 29 17.09 13.30 16.89
N MET A 30 15.78 13.39 17.04
CA MET A 30 15.17 13.84 18.27
C MET A 30 15.37 12.76 19.34
N VAL A 31 15.77 13.20 20.55
CA VAL A 31 15.83 12.33 21.71
C VAL A 31 14.39 12.13 22.20
N TYR A 32 13.80 10.99 21.84
CA TYR A 32 12.43 10.63 22.15
C TYR A 32 12.37 9.20 22.69
N ASP A 33 11.39 8.90 23.51
CA ASP A 33 11.05 7.55 23.96
C ASP A 33 10.14 6.79 22.98
N GLN A 34 9.80 7.42 21.85
CA GLN A 34 8.94 6.90 20.81
C GLN A 34 9.66 6.86 19.45
N LEU A 35 9.40 5.79 18.70
CA LEU A 35 9.78 5.67 17.29
C LEU A 35 8.61 5.13 16.47
N TYR A 36 8.74 5.19 15.15
CA TYR A 36 7.81 4.52 14.26
C TYR A 36 8.52 3.47 13.40
N MET A 37 7.79 2.43 13.06
CA MET A 37 8.26 1.37 12.18
C MET A 37 7.43 1.36 10.91
N GLU A 38 8.08 1.49 9.76
CA GLU A 38 7.47 1.27 8.45
C GLU A 38 7.57 -0.21 8.10
N TYR A 39 6.45 -0.78 7.68
CA TYR A 39 6.35 -2.14 7.17
C TYR A 39 5.73 -2.09 5.77
N LYS A 40 6.44 -2.58 4.77
CA LYS A 40 5.96 -2.58 3.39
C LYS A 40 6.27 -3.92 2.73
N LEU A 41 5.23 -4.54 2.18
CA LEU A 41 5.32 -5.69 1.27
C LEU A 41 5.30 -5.21 -0.18
N PRO A 42 5.71 -6.06 -1.16
CA PRO A 42 5.56 -5.74 -2.57
C PRO A 42 4.13 -5.30 -2.91
N GLU A 43 4.00 -4.31 -3.79
CA GLU A 43 2.68 -3.82 -4.24
C GLU A 43 1.84 -4.97 -4.80
N GLY A 44 0.52 -4.89 -4.60
CA GLY A 44 -0.40 -5.97 -4.94
C GLY A 44 -0.60 -7.00 -3.82
N THR A 45 0.18 -6.95 -2.73
CA THR A 45 -0.03 -7.84 -1.58
C THR A 45 -1.32 -7.45 -0.84
N ASN A 46 -2.09 -8.46 -0.44
CA ASN A 46 -3.35 -8.28 0.26
C ASN A 46 -3.12 -7.72 1.67
N SER A 47 -3.92 -6.73 2.05
CA SER A 47 -3.91 -6.12 3.40
C SER A 47 -4.13 -7.12 4.54
N THR A 48 -4.77 -8.25 4.27
CA THR A 48 -4.94 -9.35 5.25
C THR A 48 -3.60 -9.93 5.70
N ARG A 49 -2.63 -10.08 4.77
CA ARG A 49 -1.27 -10.51 5.10
C ARG A 49 -0.55 -9.46 5.92
N VAL A 50 -0.60 -8.19 5.49
CA VAL A 50 -0.02 -7.06 6.25
C VAL A 50 -0.56 -7.03 7.67
N LYS A 51 -1.89 -7.22 7.84
CA LYS A 51 -2.52 -7.28 9.16
C LYS A 51 -1.98 -8.43 10.02
N ALA A 52 -1.85 -9.62 9.45
CA ALA A 52 -1.37 -10.79 10.17
C ALA A 52 0.08 -10.60 10.65
N ASP A 53 0.94 -10.11 9.77
CA ASP A 53 2.35 -9.85 10.07
C ASP A 53 2.51 -8.74 11.13
N LEU A 54 1.75 -7.63 11.00
CA LEU A 54 1.77 -6.55 12.01
C LEU A 54 1.26 -7.00 13.37
N GLU A 55 0.25 -7.87 13.44
CA GLU A 55 -0.23 -8.44 14.70
C GLU A 55 0.80 -9.36 15.34
N GLU A 56 1.57 -10.10 14.54
CA GLU A 56 2.68 -10.92 15.03
C GLU A 56 3.83 -10.07 15.54
N ILE A 57 4.24 -9.04 14.79
CA ILE A 57 5.25 -8.07 15.20
C ILE A 57 4.82 -7.35 16.48
N ARG A 58 3.56 -6.92 16.56
CA ARG A 58 3.00 -6.28 17.76
C ARG A 58 3.07 -7.19 18.98
N ARG A 59 2.76 -8.49 18.83
CA ARG A 59 2.89 -9.47 19.93
C ARG A 59 4.33 -9.64 20.36
N TYR A 60 5.26 -9.75 19.42
CA TYR A 60 6.69 -9.81 19.70
C TYR A 60 7.17 -8.57 20.47
N LEU A 61 6.84 -7.38 19.98
CA LEU A 61 7.24 -6.13 20.62
C LEU A 61 6.65 -6.00 22.03
N LYS A 62 5.38 -6.34 22.23
CA LYS A 62 4.72 -6.30 23.54
C LYS A 62 5.27 -7.33 24.54
N SER A 63 5.97 -8.37 24.10
CA SER A 63 6.63 -9.31 25.00
C SER A 63 7.95 -8.79 25.58
N ARG A 64 8.45 -7.67 25.06
CA ARG A 64 9.70 -7.04 25.51
C ARG A 64 9.41 -6.06 26.65
N PRO A 65 10.13 -6.19 27.80
CA PRO A 65 9.84 -5.38 28.99
C PRO A 65 10.15 -3.88 28.80
N GLU A 66 11.03 -3.53 27.86
CA GLU A 66 11.41 -2.15 27.55
C GLU A 66 10.38 -1.39 26.72
N ILE A 67 9.34 -2.09 26.21
CA ILE A 67 8.30 -1.50 25.38
C ILE A 67 7.03 -1.27 26.18
N ARG A 68 6.61 -0.02 26.31
CA ARG A 68 5.42 0.40 27.05
C ARG A 68 4.14 0.20 26.24
N SER A 69 4.12 0.63 24.98
CA SER A 69 2.95 0.50 24.13
C SER A 69 3.31 0.33 22.65
N VAL A 70 2.38 -0.29 21.89
CA VAL A 70 2.51 -0.47 20.43
C VAL A 70 1.15 -0.25 19.79
N ALA A 71 1.05 0.77 18.94
CA ALA A 71 -0.12 1.05 18.10
C ALA A 71 0.17 0.69 16.64
N ALA A 72 -0.81 0.09 15.94
CA ALA A 72 -0.67 -0.33 14.55
C ALA A 72 -1.68 0.40 13.65
N SER A 73 -1.22 0.80 12.46
CA SER A 73 -2.04 1.32 11.37
C SER A 73 -1.81 0.49 10.12
N ILE A 74 -2.88 0.20 9.38
CA ILE A 74 -2.84 -0.59 8.15
C ILE A 74 -3.34 0.26 7.00
N GLY A 75 -2.67 0.16 5.85
CA GLY A 75 -3.05 0.87 4.63
C GLY A 75 -2.57 2.32 4.55
N GLY A 76 -1.90 2.82 5.57
CA GLY A 76 -1.35 4.20 5.58
C GLY A 76 -0.84 4.63 6.93
N THR A 77 -0.22 5.79 6.94
CA THR A 77 0.21 6.47 8.17
C THR A 77 -1.02 6.88 8.98
N PRO A 78 -1.03 6.74 10.31
CA PRO A 78 -2.08 7.27 11.18
C PRO A 78 -2.30 8.77 10.94
N ALA A 79 -3.45 9.28 11.37
CA ALA A 79 -3.68 10.72 11.39
C ALA A 79 -2.49 11.43 12.05
N ARG A 80 -2.14 12.63 11.54
CA ARG A 80 -0.91 13.34 11.92
C ARG A 80 -0.78 13.47 13.45
N TYR A 81 -0.02 12.59 14.04
CA TYR A 81 0.26 12.56 15.48
C TYR A 81 1.60 13.23 15.84
N ASN A 82 2.47 13.45 14.86
CA ASN A 82 3.74 14.12 15.02
C ASN A 82 4.00 15.05 13.82
N LEU A 83 4.48 16.29 14.09
CA LEU A 83 4.72 17.31 13.06
C LEU A 83 5.84 16.94 12.08
N VAL A 84 6.82 16.20 12.56
CA VAL A 84 7.99 15.81 11.75
C VAL A 84 7.82 14.50 11.01
N ARG A 85 6.65 13.84 11.16
CA ARG A 85 6.32 12.62 10.40
C ARG A 85 5.69 12.99 9.07
N SER A 86 6.35 12.66 7.96
CA SER A 86 5.74 12.74 6.63
C SER A 86 4.71 11.61 6.46
N ILE A 87 3.56 11.92 5.87
CA ILE A 87 2.52 10.93 5.61
C ILE A 87 2.97 10.05 4.44
N ALA A 88 2.96 8.72 4.64
CA ALA A 88 3.20 7.78 3.56
C ALA A 88 2.01 7.73 2.60
N THR A 89 2.26 7.46 1.32
CA THR A 89 1.20 7.21 0.34
C THR A 89 0.38 6.00 0.78
N PRO A 90 -0.96 6.10 0.84
CA PRO A 90 -1.80 4.96 1.20
C PRO A 90 -1.61 3.80 0.23
N SER A 91 -1.38 2.60 0.77
CA SER A 91 -1.28 1.35 0.00
C SER A 91 -1.78 0.18 0.84
N LEU A 92 -2.43 -0.79 0.22
CA LEU A 92 -2.90 -2.02 0.87
C LEU A 92 -1.74 -2.92 1.33
N SER A 93 -0.55 -2.74 0.74
CA SER A 93 0.69 -3.46 1.09
C SER A 93 1.51 -2.77 2.18
N TYR A 94 1.03 -1.64 2.73
CA TYR A 94 1.71 -0.82 3.72
C TYR A 94 1.06 -0.90 5.10
N GLY A 95 1.89 -0.88 6.14
CA GLY A 95 1.48 -0.68 7.50
C GLY A 95 2.52 0.05 8.33
N GLU A 96 2.11 0.61 9.44
CA GLU A 96 2.98 1.38 10.34
C GLU A 96 2.69 1.02 11.79
N LEU A 97 3.75 0.87 12.58
CA LEU A 97 3.66 0.72 14.02
C LEU A 97 4.28 1.95 14.68
N ILE A 98 3.60 2.46 15.71
CA ILE A 98 4.14 3.44 16.65
C ILE A 98 4.52 2.67 17.90
N ILE A 99 5.75 2.83 18.34
CA ILE A 99 6.33 2.05 19.44
C ILE A 99 6.83 3.02 20.50
N ASP A 100 6.26 2.93 21.71
CA ASP A 100 6.68 3.70 22.86
C ASP A 100 7.56 2.84 23.77
N PHE A 101 8.74 3.33 24.07
CA PHE A 101 9.68 2.71 25.01
C PHE A 101 9.51 3.30 26.41
N GLU A 102 10.07 2.64 27.41
CA GLU A 102 10.06 3.15 28.79
C GLU A 102 10.94 4.38 28.96
N SER A 103 12.03 4.48 28.17
CA SER A 103 12.93 5.63 28.17
C SER A 103 13.68 5.74 26.85
N PRO A 104 14.23 6.93 26.53
CA PRO A 104 15.07 7.13 25.34
C PRO A 104 16.33 6.24 25.35
N GLU A 105 16.91 5.98 26.52
CA GLU A 105 18.08 5.10 26.68
C GLU A 105 17.73 3.63 26.40
N ALA A 106 16.53 3.20 26.77
CA ALA A 106 16.03 1.87 26.44
C ALA A 106 15.85 1.72 24.93
N LEU A 107 15.33 2.74 24.25
CA LEU A 107 15.21 2.78 22.79
C LEU A 107 16.60 2.66 22.15
N GLU A 108 17.56 3.49 22.54
CA GLU A 108 18.91 3.50 21.97
C GLU A 108 19.63 2.14 22.08
N ARG A 109 19.45 1.44 23.18
CA ARG A 109 20.09 0.13 23.41
C ARG A 109 19.48 -1.00 22.61
N ASN A 110 18.19 -0.90 22.28
CA ASN A 110 17.44 -2.03 21.71
C ASN A 110 17.06 -1.85 20.23
N ILE A 111 17.20 -0.65 19.66
CA ILE A 111 16.75 -0.35 18.30
C ILE A 111 17.43 -1.24 17.24
N ASP A 112 18.73 -1.44 17.36
CA ASP A 112 19.50 -2.23 16.38
C ASP A 112 19.17 -3.72 16.45
N ASP A 113 19.03 -4.27 17.68
CA ASP A 113 18.63 -5.66 17.91
C ASP A 113 17.21 -5.93 17.36
N ILE A 114 16.27 -5.04 17.64
CA ILE A 114 14.91 -5.16 17.14
C ILE A 114 14.89 -5.03 15.61
N GLN A 115 15.64 -4.07 15.04
CA GLN A 115 15.74 -3.88 13.60
C GLN A 115 16.26 -5.15 12.92
N GLN A 116 17.35 -5.72 13.43
CA GLN A 116 17.94 -6.93 12.85
C GLN A 116 17.00 -8.12 12.98
N THR A 117 16.43 -8.36 14.16
CA THR A 117 15.50 -9.47 14.40
C THR A 117 14.29 -9.41 13.44
N LEU A 118 13.73 -8.22 13.24
CA LEU A 118 12.57 -8.07 12.36
C LEU A 118 12.95 -8.18 10.88
N SER A 119 14.12 -7.66 10.48
CA SER A 119 14.60 -7.81 9.11
C SER A 119 14.88 -9.27 8.74
N ASP A 120 15.46 -10.04 9.65
CA ASP A 120 15.74 -11.47 9.46
C ASP A 120 14.46 -12.31 9.42
N ARG A 121 13.44 -11.91 10.18
CA ARG A 121 12.16 -12.62 10.27
C ARG A 121 11.25 -12.37 9.07
N TYR A 122 11.34 -11.18 8.45
CA TYR A 122 10.53 -10.76 7.31
C TYR A 122 11.40 -10.35 6.12
N PRO A 123 12.13 -11.28 5.50
CA PRO A 123 13.09 -10.97 4.44
C PRO A 123 12.44 -10.46 3.14
N ASP A 124 11.15 -10.74 2.93
CA ASP A 124 10.35 -10.28 1.81
C ASP A 124 9.67 -8.92 2.04
N ALA A 125 9.82 -8.36 3.23
CA ALA A 125 9.25 -7.08 3.61
C ALA A 125 10.35 -6.01 3.81
N TYR A 126 10.01 -4.78 3.44
CA TYR A 126 10.80 -3.64 3.90
C TYR A 126 10.37 -3.30 5.32
N VAL A 127 11.24 -3.57 6.30
CA VAL A 127 11.01 -3.26 7.72
C VAL A 127 12.03 -2.24 8.15
N LYS A 128 11.59 -1.04 8.54
CA LYS A 128 12.48 0.04 8.98
C LYS A 128 11.96 0.72 10.24
N LEU A 129 12.75 0.62 11.32
CA LEU A 129 12.56 1.45 12.52
C LEU A 129 13.17 2.83 12.26
N LYS A 130 12.39 3.88 12.50
CA LYS A 130 12.79 5.27 12.25
C LYS A 130 12.56 6.12 13.49
N ARG A 131 13.57 6.94 13.79
CA ARG A 131 13.45 8.01 14.77
C ARG A 131 12.82 9.24 14.13
N TYR A 132 12.24 10.08 14.94
CA TYR A 132 11.76 11.37 14.47
C TYR A 132 12.92 12.32 14.21
N ASN A 133 12.94 12.91 13.03
CA ASN A 133 13.97 13.86 12.61
C ASN A 133 13.30 15.02 11.86
N LEU A 134 13.79 16.23 12.11
CA LEU A 134 13.30 17.44 11.43
C LEU A 134 13.65 17.49 9.93
N MET A 135 14.65 16.72 9.50
CA MET A 135 14.94 16.54 8.09
C MET A 135 14.05 15.43 7.50
N PHE A 136 13.19 15.82 6.57
CA PHE A 136 12.31 14.91 5.84
C PHE A 136 13.04 14.03 4.81
N LYS A 137 14.28 13.61 5.11
CA LYS A 137 15.00 12.67 4.24
C LYS A 137 14.41 11.27 4.40
N LYS A 138 13.88 10.76 3.30
CA LYS A 138 13.34 9.39 3.26
C LYS A 138 14.48 8.38 3.40
N TYR A 139 15.58 8.61 2.70
CA TYR A 139 16.80 7.79 2.72
C TYR A 139 18.04 8.65 2.93
N PRO A 140 19.07 8.16 3.65
CA PRO A 140 20.31 8.89 3.85
C PRO A 140 21.18 8.93 2.58
N ILE A 141 21.10 7.90 1.75
CA ILE A 141 21.82 7.77 0.49
C ILE A 141 20.81 7.50 -0.61
N GLU A 142 20.82 8.34 -1.64
CA GLU A 142 19.97 8.19 -2.82
C GLU A 142 20.83 8.32 -4.07
N VAL A 143 20.71 7.35 -4.98
CA VAL A 143 21.36 7.36 -6.29
C VAL A 143 20.28 7.42 -7.35
N GLN A 144 20.31 8.46 -8.18
CA GLN A 144 19.32 8.70 -9.23
C GLN A 144 19.94 8.49 -10.61
N PHE A 145 19.29 7.67 -11.42
CA PHE A 145 19.61 7.49 -12.83
C PHE A 145 18.52 8.13 -13.68
N THR A 146 18.91 8.86 -14.72
CA THR A 146 17.98 9.51 -15.64
C THR A 146 18.34 9.15 -17.08
N GLY A 147 17.36 8.78 -17.87
CA GLY A 147 17.57 8.40 -19.26
C GLY A 147 16.26 8.07 -19.98
N PRO A 148 16.28 7.98 -21.32
CA PRO A 148 15.09 7.73 -22.12
C PRO A 148 14.67 6.25 -22.18
N ASP A 149 15.58 5.31 -21.89
CA ASP A 149 15.35 3.87 -22.03
C ASP A 149 15.17 3.19 -20.66
N PRO A 150 13.95 2.74 -20.33
CA PRO A 150 13.67 2.05 -19.07
C PRO A 150 14.52 0.79 -18.85
N ALA A 151 14.79 0.01 -19.91
CA ALA A 151 15.56 -1.23 -19.78
C ALA A 151 17.03 -0.97 -19.40
N VAL A 152 17.60 0.15 -19.87
CA VAL A 152 18.94 0.60 -19.47
C VAL A 152 18.93 1.07 -18.02
N LEU A 153 17.91 1.83 -17.62
CA LEU A 153 17.78 2.32 -16.25
C LEU A 153 17.64 1.17 -15.25
N HIS A 154 16.85 0.15 -15.55
CA HIS A 154 16.75 -1.06 -14.73
C HIS A 154 18.12 -1.73 -14.52
N ARG A 155 18.86 -1.95 -15.59
CA ARG A 155 20.21 -2.57 -15.49
C ARG A 155 21.19 -1.73 -14.67
N LEU A 156 21.13 -0.41 -14.78
CA LEU A 156 21.96 0.49 -13.98
C LEU A 156 21.55 0.44 -12.50
N ALA A 157 20.25 0.45 -12.21
CA ALA A 157 19.74 0.34 -10.83
C ALA A 157 20.13 -1.01 -10.20
N ASP A 158 20.01 -2.12 -10.94
CA ASP A 158 20.43 -3.44 -10.47
C ASP A 158 21.94 -3.52 -10.23
N SER A 159 22.73 -2.91 -11.11
CA SER A 159 24.20 -2.85 -10.93
C SER A 159 24.56 -2.03 -9.68
N ALA A 160 23.90 -0.90 -9.45
CA ALA A 160 24.12 -0.09 -8.27
C ALA A 160 23.70 -0.84 -6.99
N ARG A 161 22.56 -1.55 -7.03
CA ARG A 161 22.10 -2.40 -5.93
C ARG A 161 23.12 -3.46 -5.58
N CYS A 162 23.65 -4.20 -6.57
CA CYS A 162 24.68 -5.22 -6.35
C CYS A 162 25.98 -4.65 -5.74
N ILE A 163 26.35 -3.41 -6.09
CA ILE A 163 27.50 -2.74 -5.48
C ILE A 163 27.22 -2.38 -4.03
N MET A 164 26.04 -1.82 -3.73
CA MET A 164 25.60 -1.45 -2.39
C MET A 164 25.51 -2.68 -1.47
N GLU A 165 24.96 -3.80 -1.96
CA GLU A 165 24.83 -5.06 -1.21
C GLU A 165 26.18 -5.65 -0.77
N ARG A 166 27.26 -5.33 -1.49
CA ARG A 166 28.63 -5.74 -1.13
C ARG A 166 29.30 -4.82 -0.11
N THR A 167 28.66 -3.70 0.23
CA THR A 167 29.18 -2.70 1.17
C THR A 167 28.58 -2.97 2.55
N PRO A 168 29.39 -3.42 3.54
CA PRO A 168 28.86 -3.87 4.84
C PRO A 168 28.09 -2.79 5.63
N GLU A 169 28.39 -1.51 5.38
CA GLU A 169 27.79 -0.37 6.05
C GLU A 169 26.42 0.02 5.46
N VAL A 170 26.04 -0.57 4.32
CA VAL A 170 24.77 -0.26 3.63
C VAL A 170 23.77 -1.37 3.88
N CYS A 171 22.59 -1.00 4.39
CA CYS A 171 21.50 -1.93 4.65
C CYS A 171 20.17 -1.37 4.13
N LEU A 172 19.16 -2.24 4.01
CA LEU A 172 17.80 -1.88 3.59
C LEU A 172 17.75 -1.16 2.23
N ILE A 173 18.46 -1.73 1.26
CA ILE A 173 18.53 -1.19 -0.09
C ILE A 173 17.18 -1.37 -0.77
N THR A 174 16.61 -0.27 -1.26
CA THR A 174 15.34 -0.26 -2.00
C THR A 174 15.51 0.45 -3.33
N THR A 175 14.64 0.17 -4.27
CA THR A 175 14.53 0.89 -5.53
C THR A 175 13.13 1.51 -5.65
N ASP A 176 13.04 2.65 -6.31
CA ASP A 176 11.75 3.26 -6.66
C ASP A 176 11.01 2.43 -7.72
N TRP A 177 11.73 1.56 -8.41
CA TRP A 177 11.16 0.63 -9.35
C TRP A 177 10.75 -0.64 -8.62
N GLU A 178 9.51 -0.68 -8.22
CA GLU A 178 8.96 -1.83 -7.50
C GLU A 178 8.85 -3.07 -8.39
N PRO A 179 8.73 -4.27 -7.81
CA PRO A 179 8.47 -5.48 -8.57
C PRO A 179 7.22 -5.34 -9.43
N ARG A 180 7.26 -5.93 -10.63
CA ARG A 180 6.10 -5.94 -11.52
C ARG A 180 4.88 -6.54 -10.85
N ILE A 181 3.74 -5.92 -11.10
CA ILE A 181 2.45 -6.38 -10.59
C ILE A 181 1.67 -7.10 -11.70
N PRO A 182 0.93 -8.16 -11.36
CA PRO A 182 0.04 -8.81 -12.34
C PRO A 182 -1.19 -7.93 -12.57
N VAL A 183 -1.41 -7.56 -13.83
CA VAL A 183 -2.58 -6.80 -14.28
C VAL A 183 -3.44 -7.73 -15.14
N LEU A 184 -4.73 -7.74 -14.85
CA LEU A 184 -5.70 -8.52 -15.63
C LEU A 184 -6.12 -7.71 -16.85
N ASN A 185 -5.65 -8.11 -18.03
CA ASN A 185 -6.05 -7.55 -19.30
C ASN A 185 -7.16 -8.40 -19.92
N ILE A 186 -8.31 -7.76 -20.21
CA ILE A 186 -9.47 -8.44 -20.79
C ILE A 186 -9.50 -8.11 -22.27
N ASP A 187 -9.33 -9.12 -23.12
CA ASP A 187 -9.54 -8.97 -24.57
C ASP A 187 -11.04 -8.84 -24.88
N TYR A 188 -11.47 -7.60 -24.94
CA TYR A 188 -12.86 -7.22 -25.10
C TYR A 188 -13.38 -7.43 -26.53
N ASP A 189 -14.42 -8.27 -26.70
CA ASP A 189 -15.14 -8.37 -27.96
C ASP A 189 -16.26 -7.33 -28.05
N GLN A 190 -15.95 -6.20 -28.70
CA GLN A 190 -16.87 -5.09 -28.84
C GLN A 190 -18.15 -5.49 -29.58
N SER A 191 -18.06 -6.39 -30.56
CA SER A 191 -19.21 -6.78 -31.38
C SER A 191 -20.16 -7.70 -30.59
N ALA A 192 -19.62 -8.63 -29.80
CA ALA A 192 -20.42 -9.48 -28.93
C ALA A 192 -21.11 -8.67 -27.84
N ALA A 193 -20.36 -7.80 -27.17
CA ALA A 193 -20.90 -6.95 -26.09
C ALA A 193 -22.01 -6.01 -26.57
N ARG A 194 -21.82 -5.36 -27.73
CA ARG A 194 -22.87 -4.50 -28.32
C ARG A 194 -24.16 -5.25 -28.65
N ARG A 195 -24.07 -6.47 -29.15
CA ARG A 195 -25.26 -7.31 -29.38
C ARG A 195 -26.03 -7.62 -28.11
N MET A 196 -25.32 -7.65 -26.97
CA MET A 196 -25.91 -7.91 -25.65
C MET A 196 -26.23 -6.61 -24.88
N GLY A 197 -26.11 -5.44 -25.52
CA GLY A 197 -26.40 -4.15 -24.90
C GLY A 197 -25.38 -3.72 -23.84
N LEU A 198 -24.17 -4.31 -23.85
CA LEU A 198 -23.11 -4.03 -22.88
C LEU A 198 -22.04 -3.13 -23.46
N SER A 199 -21.55 -2.23 -22.62
CA SER A 199 -20.42 -1.34 -22.91
C SER A 199 -19.13 -1.86 -22.26
N ARG A 200 -17.99 -1.31 -22.70
CA ARG A 200 -16.68 -1.57 -22.04
C ARG A 200 -16.70 -1.16 -20.55
N GLN A 201 -17.45 -0.11 -20.24
CA GLN A 201 -17.58 0.35 -18.84
C GLN A 201 -18.32 -0.65 -17.97
N ASP A 202 -19.37 -1.29 -18.49
CA ASP A 202 -20.12 -2.32 -17.78
C ASP A 202 -19.23 -3.52 -17.41
N ILE A 203 -18.37 -3.93 -18.36
CA ILE A 203 -17.37 -4.99 -18.10
C ILE A 203 -16.39 -4.56 -17.03
N ALA A 204 -15.83 -3.35 -17.13
CA ALA A 204 -14.85 -2.86 -16.18
C ALA A 204 -15.43 -2.77 -14.75
N VAL A 205 -16.66 -2.28 -14.61
CA VAL A 205 -17.34 -2.18 -13.32
C VAL A 205 -17.69 -3.56 -12.76
N SER A 206 -18.15 -4.49 -13.60
CA SER A 206 -18.43 -5.86 -13.18
C SER A 206 -17.17 -6.56 -12.67
N MET A 207 -16.05 -6.40 -13.37
CA MET A 207 -14.76 -6.93 -12.94
C MET A 207 -14.26 -6.29 -11.64
N LEU A 208 -14.42 -4.98 -11.49
CA LEU A 208 -14.08 -4.29 -10.23
C LEU A 208 -14.92 -4.84 -9.06
N SER A 209 -16.20 -5.13 -9.30
CA SER A 209 -17.07 -5.71 -8.30
C SER A 209 -16.67 -7.12 -7.88
N ALA A 210 -16.16 -7.91 -8.82
CA ALA A 210 -15.67 -9.27 -8.54
C ALA A 210 -14.30 -9.27 -7.82
N ALA A 211 -13.39 -8.35 -8.20
CA ALA A 211 -12.05 -8.29 -7.62
C ALA A 211 -12.03 -7.62 -6.24
N GLY A 212 -12.39 -6.35 -6.15
CA GLY A 212 -12.24 -5.55 -4.93
C GLY A 212 -13.56 -5.07 -4.30
N GLY A 213 -14.60 -5.01 -5.09
CA GLY A 213 -15.89 -4.41 -4.76
C GLY A 213 -15.98 -2.95 -5.18
N ILE A 214 -17.19 -2.49 -5.37
CA ILE A 214 -17.53 -1.12 -5.75
C ILE A 214 -18.01 -0.38 -4.52
N PRO A 215 -17.44 0.78 -4.17
CA PRO A 215 -17.95 1.59 -3.08
C PRO A 215 -19.31 2.19 -3.47
N VAL A 216 -20.38 1.77 -2.79
CA VAL A 216 -21.76 2.20 -3.10
C VAL A 216 -22.34 3.14 -2.05
N GLY A 217 -21.65 3.31 -0.92
CA GLY A 217 -22.10 4.19 0.14
C GLY A 217 -21.21 4.20 1.36
N ALA A 218 -21.64 4.85 2.40
CA ALA A 218 -20.95 4.87 3.68
C ALA A 218 -21.95 4.74 4.83
N PHE A 219 -21.57 3.96 5.81
CA PHE A 219 -22.28 3.85 7.09
C PHE A 219 -21.46 4.55 8.17
N TYR A 220 -22.12 5.37 8.98
CA TYR A 220 -21.49 6.10 10.06
C TYR A 220 -21.89 5.49 11.40
N GLU A 221 -20.89 5.12 12.18
CA GLU A 221 -21.04 4.67 13.55
C GLU A 221 -20.32 5.67 14.47
N GLY A 222 -21.08 6.59 15.04
CA GLY A 222 -20.51 7.75 15.73
C GLY A 222 -19.66 8.60 14.78
N THR A 223 -18.36 8.71 15.06
CA THR A 223 -17.39 9.44 14.24
C THR A 223 -16.69 8.56 13.19
N HIS A 224 -16.93 7.25 13.22
CA HIS A 224 -16.31 6.30 12.28
C HIS A 224 -17.13 6.19 11.01
N LYS A 225 -16.46 6.38 9.86
CA LYS A 225 -17.02 6.19 8.53
C LYS A 225 -16.62 4.82 8.01
N ASN A 226 -17.59 3.92 7.85
CA ASN A 226 -17.40 2.61 7.24
C ASN A 226 -17.92 2.63 5.80
N THR A 227 -17.03 2.36 4.82
CA THR A 227 -17.43 2.31 3.41
C THR A 227 -18.17 1.01 3.12
N ILE A 228 -19.31 1.10 2.46
CA ILE A 228 -20.11 -0.05 2.02
C ILE A 228 -19.63 -0.42 0.62
N TYR A 229 -19.18 -1.69 0.47
CA TYR A 229 -18.75 -2.23 -0.82
C TYR A 229 -19.76 -3.25 -1.35
N LEU A 230 -20.15 -3.06 -2.61
CA LEU A 230 -20.88 -4.07 -3.38
C LEU A 230 -19.87 -5.01 -4.01
N LYS A 231 -19.96 -6.31 -3.67
CA LYS A 231 -19.09 -7.34 -4.23
C LYS A 231 -19.91 -8.40 -4.95
N CYS A 232 -19.42 -8.83 -6.11
CA CYS A 232 -19.91 -10.01 -6.78
C CYS A 232 -19.29 -11.25 -6.10
N THR A 233 -20.14 -12.19 -5.70
CA THR A 233 -19.73 -13.47 -5.10
C THR A 233 -20.41 -14.62 -5.83
N GLU A 234 -19.87 -15.81 -5.66
CA GLU A 234 -20.57 -17.03 -6.08
C GLU A 234 -21.82 -17.28 -5.21
N ALA A 235 -22.66 -18.21 -5.64
CA ALA A 235 -23.92 -18.52 -4.95
C ALA A 235 -23.73 -18.96 -3.49
N ASP A 236 -22.57 -19.50 -3.14
CA ASP A 236 -22.18 -19.89 -1.78
C ASP A 236 -21.54 -18.74 -0.95
N GLY A 237 -21.50 -17.52 -1.51
CA GLY A 237 -20.95 -16.34 -0.87
C GLY A 237 -19.43 -16.22 -0.93
N LYS A 238 -18.73 -17.15 -1.60
CA LYS A 238 -17.28 -17.06 -1.79
C LYS A 238 -16.90 -16.07 -2.89
N PRO A 239 -15.65 -15.58 -2.88
CA PRO A 239 -15.11 -14.82 -4.00
C PRO A 239 -15.20 -15.65 -5.30
N VAL A 240 -15.40 -14.96 -6.42
CA VAL A 240 -15.42 -15.60 -7.74
C VAL A 240 -14.02 -16.12 -8.06
N ASP A 241 -13.87 -17.45 -8.17
CA ASP A 241 -12.58 -18.08 -8.46
C ASP A 241 -12.23 -18.03 -9.96
N ASN A 242 -13.24 -18.15 -10.83
CA ASN A 242 -13.05 -18.12 -12.27
C ASN A 242 -13.55 -16.81 -12.87
N LEU A 243 -12.59 -15.95 -13.25
CA LEU A 243 -12.89 -14.63 -13.82
C LEU A 243 -13.68 -14.68 -15.13
N GLU A 244 -13.58 -15.75 -15.91
CA GLU A 244 -14.35 -15.91 -17.16
C GLU A 244 -15.85 -16.05 -16.91
N ASN A 245 -16.23 -16.51 -15.73
CA ASN A 245 -17.63 -16.69 -15.33
C ASN A 245 -18.21 -15.49 -14.57
N VAL A 246 -17.43 -14.43 -14.35
CA VAL A 246 -17.93 -13.20 -13.70
C VAL A 246 -19.18 -12.71 -14.44
N PRO A 247 -20.31 -12.53 -13.74
CA PRO A 247 -21.51 -11.98 -14.35
C PRO A 247 -21.28 -10.50 -14.68
N VAL A 248 -21.35 -10.17 -15.97
CA VAL A 248 -21.31 -8.79 -16.46
C VAL A 248 -22.73 -8.27 -16.49
N PHE A 249 -22.97 -7.14 -15.86
CA PHE A 249 -24.28 -6.49 -15.79
C PHE A 249 -24.21 -5.08 -16.39
N PRO A 250 -25.30 -4.64 -17.08
CA PRO A 250 -25.36 -3.26 -17.56
C PRO A 250 -25.55 -2.29 -16.39
N MET A 251 -24.76 -1.21 -16.38
CA MET A 251 -24.94 -0.14 -15.37
C MET A 251 -26.24 0.65 -15.60
N MET A 252 -26.67 0.75 -16.86
CA MET A 252 -27.96 1.33 -17.19
C MET A 252 -28.94 0.23 -17.58
N PRO A 253 -30.10 0.17 -16.96
CA PRO A 253 -31.14 -0.81 -17.28
C PRO A 253 -31.48 -0.77 -18.77
N ASN A 254 -31.53 -1.92 -19.40
CA ASN A 254 -31.97 -2.02 -20.78
C ASN A 254 -33.51 -1.99 -20.82
N LEU A 255 -34.06 -0.80 -21.01
CA LEU A 255 -35.51 -0.60 -21.07
C LEU A 255 -36.17 -1.27 -22.27
N ALA A 256 -35.40 -1.69 -23.30
CA ALA A 256 -35.96 -2.41 -24.45
C ALA A 256 -36.58 -3.75 -24.07
N GLY A 257 -36.07 -4.42 -23.02
CA GLY A 257 -36.67 -5.63 -22.49
C GLY A 257 -38.08 -5.43 -21.89
N LEU A 258 -38.43 -4.21 -21.49
CA LEU A 258 -39.77 -3.90 -21.00
C LEU A 258 -40.84 -3.82 -22.09
N PHE A 259 -40.44 -3.75 -23.36
CA PHE A 259 -41.34 -3.71 -24.52
C PHE A 259 -41.65 -5.09 -25.09
N ASP A 260 -41.25 -6.18 -24.36
CA ASP A 260 -41.69 -7.53 -24.70
C ASP A 260 -43.20 -7.64 -24.48
N GLU A 261 -43.91 -8.17 -25.48
CA GLU A 261 -45.38 -8.23 -25.52
C GLU A 261 -45.94 -9.08 -24.38
N GLU A 262 -45.25 -10.16 -24.01
CA GLU A 262 -45.60 -11.03 -22.89
C GLU A 262 -45.42 -10.31 -21.53
N LEU A 263 -44.34 -9.58 -21.37
CA LEU A 263 -44.04 -8.77 -20.17
C LEU A 263 -45.03 -7.64 -20.02
N LEU A 264 -45.42 -6.96 -21.11
CA LEU A 264 -46.42 -5.92 -21.11
C LEU A 264 -47.81 -6.44 -20.72
N LEU A 265 -48.17 -7.65 -21.14
CA LEU A 265 -49.42 -8.29 -20.76
C LEU A 265 -49.44 -8.64 -19.25
N LYS A 266 -48.34 -9.18 -18.73
CA LYS A 266 -48.16 -9.48 -17.31
C LYS A 266 -48.19 -8.20 -16.45
N LEU A 267 -47.57 -7.12 -16.95
CA LEU A 267 -47.58 -5.82 -16.29
C LEU A 267 -48.97 -5.23 -16.22
N LYS A 268 -49.78 -5.33 -17.31
CA LYS A 268 -51.18 -4.88 -17.36
C LYS A 268 -52.08 -5.69 -16.47
N SER A 269 -51.84 -6.98 -16.31
CA SER A 269 -52.61 -7.85 -15.46
C SER A 269 -52.21 -7.80 -13.99
N GLY A 270 -51.13 -7.11 -13.63
CA GLY A 270 -50.60 -7.05 -12.28
C GLY A 270 -49.97 -8.37 -11.80
N ALA A 271 -49.73 -9.32 -12.71
CA ALA A 271 -49.23 -10.67 -12.40
C ALA A 271 -47.70 -10.77 -12.49
N ILE A 272 -47.00 -9.65 -12.67
CA ILE A 272 -45.54 -9.64 -12.79
C ILE A 272 -44.88 -9.66 -11.40
N ASP A 273 -43.94 -10.56 -11.18
CA ASP A 273 -43.12 -10.52 -10.00
C ASP A 273 -41.95 -9.54 -10.16
N ARG A 274 -41.52 -8.93 -9.02
CA ARG A 274 -40.39 -8.00 -9.00
C ARG A 274 -39.09 -8.62 -9.50
N SER A 275 -38.87 -9.90 -9.23
CA SER A 275 -37.71 -10.64 -9.69
C SER A 275 -37.70 -10.78 -11.23
N GLU A 276 -38.83 -11.10 -11.85
CA GLU A 276 -38.98 -11.24 -13.29
C GLU A 276 -38.77 -9.89 -14.01
N LEU A 277 -39.26 -8.79 -13.41
CA LEU A 277 -39.03 -7.44 -13.93
C LEU A 277 -37.55 -7.06 -13.85
N LEU A 278 -36.88 -7.39 -12.76
CA LEU A 278 -35.45 -7.10 -12.60
C LEU A 278 -34.59 -7.95 -13.57
N GLU A 279 -34.90 -9.22 -13.76
CA GLU A 279 -34.22 -10.09 -14.73
C GLU A 279 -34.36 -9.60 -16.17
N SER A 280 -35.53 -9.09 -16.56
CA SER A 280 -35.74 -8.56 -17.91
C SER A 280 -34.98 -7.26 -18.19
N VAL A 281 -34.72 -6.46 -17.14
CA VAL A 281 -34.07 -5.14 -17.24
C VAL A 281 -32.57 -5.23 -16.97
N LEU A 282 -32.14 -6.18 -16.11
CA LEU A 282 -30.75 -6.37 -15.69
C LEU A 282 -30.22 -7.72 -16.22
N HIS A 283 -30.33 -7.95 -17.52
CA HIS A 283 -29.81 -9.18 -18.12
C HIS A 283 -28.30 -9.27 -17.91
N THR A 284 -27.87 -10.29 -17.14
CA THR A 284 -26.44 -10.56 -16.89
C THR A 284 -25.93 -11.64 -17.82
N VAL A 285 -24.72 -11.47 -18.32
CA VAL A 285 -24.03 -12.45 -19.16
C VAL A 285 -22.64 -12.77 -18.58
N PRO A 286 -22.19 -14.03 -18.66
CA PRO A 286 -20.83 -14.37 -18.24
C PRO A 286 -19.79 -13.62 -19.09
N LEU A 287 -18.68 -13.20 -18.47
CA LEU A 287 -17.60 -12.45 -19.14
C LEU A 287 -17.11 -13.17 -20.41
N LYS A 288 -17.02 -14.49 -20.42
CA LYS A 288 -16.60 -15.29 -21.57
C LYS A 288 -17.44 -15.09 -22.85
N GLN A 289 -18.68 -14.56 -22.74
CA GLN A 289 -19.52 -14.28 -23.89
C GLN A 289 -19.22 -12.91 -24.54
N VAL A 290 -18.53 -12.02 -23.82
CA VAL A 290 -18.21 -10.66 -24.25
C VAL A 290 -16.72 -10.37 -24.27
N SER A 291 -15.90 -11.39 -24.02
CA SER A 291 -14.45 -11.35 -24.13
C SER A 291 -13.91 -12.56 -24.88
N ARG A 292 -12.71 -12.41 -25.45
CA ARG A 292 -11.97 -13.51 -26.09
C ARG A 292 -11.05 -14.22 -25.09
N GLY A 293 -10.95 -13.70 -23.89
CA GLY A 293 -10.16 -14.25 -22.80
C GLY A 293 -9.67 -13.19 -21.84
N VAL A 294 -9.13 -13.66 -20.71
CA VAL A 294 -8.47 -12.83 -19.71
C VAL A 294 -7.00 -13.22 -19.70
N GLN A 295 -6.12 -12.23 -19.91
CA GLN A 295 -4.67 -12.44 -19.89
C GLN A 295 -4.09 -11.74 -18.67
N VAL A 296 -3.08 -12.36 -18.06
CA VAL A 296 -2.29 -11.74 -16.99
C VAL A 296 -1.04 -11.13 -17.62
N GLU A 297 -0.95 -9.81 -17.59
CA GLU A 297 0.23 -9.07 -18.02
C GLU A 297 0.98 -8.55 -16.80
N TRP A 298 2.31 -8.55 -16.86
CA TRP A 298 3.14 -8.03 -15.79
C TRP A 298 3.58 -6.61 -16.13
N GLU A 299 3.05 -5.66 -15.40
CA GLU A 299 3.35 -4.24 -15.60
C GLU A 299 4.19 -3.67 -14.46
N ASP A 300 5.01 -2.67 -14.79
CA ASP A 300 5.74 -1.90 -13.79
C ASP A 300 4.76 -0.97 -13.08
N PRO A 301 4.67 -1.00 -11.73
CA PRO A 301 3.76 -0.13 -11.02
C PRO A 301 4.17 1.33 -11.18
N VAL A 302 3.21 2.19 -11.51
CA VAL A 302 3.43 3.63 -11.53
C VAL A 302 3.32 4.15 -10.10
N VAL A 303 4.45 4.40 -9.46
CA VAL A 303 4.46 5.04 -8.14
C VAL A 303 4.44 6.55 -8.33
N PRO A 304 3.37 7.26 -7.92
CA PRO A 304 3.35 8.71 -7.96
C PRO A 304 4.41 9.26 -7.00
N ARG A 305 5.24 10.16 -7.48
CA ARG A 305 6.28 10.88 -6.70
C ARG A 305 5.71 12.08 -5.98
#